data_6047d98bf27dddaabad60a6848ee24d5
#
_entry.id   6047d98bf27dddaabad60a6848ee24d5
#
_cell.length_a   1.000
_cell.length_b   1.000
_cell.length_c   1.000
_cell.angle_alpha   90.00
_cell.angle_beta   90.00
_cell.angle_gamma   90.00
#
_symmetry.space_group_name_H-M   'P 1'
#
loop_
_entity.id
_entity.type
_entity.pdbx_description
1 polymer ?
#
loop_
_entity_poly.entity_id
_entity_poly.type
_entity_poly.pdbx_seq_one_letter_code
_entity_poly.pdbx_strand_id
1 'polypeptide(L)'
;MEPITISRKESKLRVAPEWADVCFTCGTCASGCPVTGVDGLDPRKAVRMAALGLDQELVDSRFPWICTLCGRCEYACPQGVELLKMLRRARGLRERAKVPGPIHKGVVMDLERGNNLGIPKDDFLFLLADLGKEMEEEGFPGFYVPVDKEGANVLVTINSKEPFGEPDDMKFWWRIFYCAKEDWTVPSTNWEGVNWGLFSGDDESMKTLVGRIVEHLERLKCKTLLLPEXGHAYYATRLGLQQWFPEVFDKVRVVSVHDLLKEYIETGRIKIDKSIHEELTTIHDPCNYGRKSQKTFGHGYFEEPRWITQQCCEHFVEMYPNRMNNYCCGAGGGAWAMPYEQERIFYGRVKAQQIKDTGAKMVIAPCHNCRDQIMKSLTKEYGLDIETKYLWELVADSLVVEQWSEEEIQKARELRDAQYERDGVELEEEEV
;
A
#
# COMPACT_ATOMS: atom_id res chain seq x y z
N MET A 1 25.46 -54.55 0.16
CA MET A 1 24.62 -53.60 -0.58
C MET A 1 25.11 -52.21 -0.26
N GLU A 2 25.59 -51.43 -1.24
CA GLU A 2 26.04 -50.07 -1.01
C GLU A 2 24.82 -49.19 -0.80
N PRO A 3 24.87 -48.26 0.14
CA PRO A 3 23.74 -47.35 0.36
C PRO A 3 23.49 -46.48 -0.87
N ILE A 4 22.25 -46.31 -1.22
CA ILE A 4 21.82 -45.40 -2.28
C ILE A 4 21.93 -43.97 -1.73
N THR A 5 22.80 -43.19 -2.28
CA THR A 5 22.95 -41.79 -1.90
C THR A 5 22.09 -40.93 -2.81
N ILE A 6 21.10 -40.26 -2.24
CA ILE A 6 20.26 -39.31 -2.97
C ILE A 6 20.86 -37.92 -2.74
N SER A 7 21.35 -37.35 -3.80
CA SER A 7 21.92 -36.00 -3.77
C SER A 7 20.84 -35.01 -4.19
N ARG A 8 20.46 -34.09 -3.31
CA ARG A 8 19.55 -33.00 -3.65
C ARG A 8 20.30 -31.95 -4.43
N LYS A 9 19.69 -31.41 -5.46
CA LYS A 9 20.23 -30.21 -6.11
C LYS A 9 20.23 -29.06 -5.12
N GLU A 10 21.24 -28.23 -5.20
CA GLU A 10 21.27 -26.98 -4.43
C GLU A 10 20.13 -26.09 -4.84
N SER A 11 19.55 -25.37 -3.90
CA SER A 11 18.46 -24.46 -4.16
C SER A 11 18.75 -23.07 -3.62
N LYS A 12 18.60 -22.08 -4.47
CA LYS A 12 18.69 -20.65 -4.10
C LYS A 12 17.37 -20.16 -3.52
N LEU A 13 16.30 -20.93 -3.63
CA LEU A 13 14.97 -20.59 -3.13
C LEU A 13 14.78 -20.96 -1.66
N ARG A 14 15.63 -21.83 -1.12
CA ARG A 14 15.58 -22.23 0.28
C ARG A 14 16.23 -21.16 1.15
N VAL A 15 15.44 -20.13 1.47
CA VAL A 15 15.91 -18.96 2.25
C VAL A 15 16.25 -19.33 3.70
N ALA A 16 15.67 -20.41 4.20
CA ALA A 16 16.05 -21.06 5.46
C ALA A 16 16.28 -22.53 5.11
N PRO A 17 17.53 -22.98 5.00
CA PRO A 17 17.85 -24.32 4.47
C PRO A 17 17.08 -25.46 5.13
N GLU A 18 16.88 -25.38 6.44
CA GLU A 18 16.23 -26.42 7.23
C GLU A 18 14.74 -26.61 6.92
N TRP A 19 14.02 -25.61 6.38
CA TRP A 19 12.58 -25.75 6.18
C TRP A 19 12.22 -26.77 5.11
N ALA A 20 13.14 -27.06 4.19
CA ALA A 20 12.92 -28.11 3.20
C ALA A 20 12.71 -29.48 3.88
N ASP A 21 13.30 -29.65 5.05
CA ASP A 21 13.20 -30.89 5.84
C ASP A 21 12.00 -30.87 6.79
N VAL A 22 11.47 -29.70 7.16
CA VAL A 22 10.32 -29.61 8.06
C VAL A 22 8.98 -29.63 7.31
N CYS A 23 8.98 -29.30 6.02
CA CYS A 23 7.74 -29.34 5.21
C CYS A 23 7.32 -30.80 4.98
N PHE A 24 6.22 -31.23 5.63
CA PHE A 24 5.69 -32.59 5.45
C PHE A 24 4.53 -32.67 4.45
N THR A 25 4.40 -31.67 3.60
CA THR A 25 3.48 -31.65 2.45
C THR A 25 1.99 -31.82 2.82
N CYS A 26 1.57 -31.32 3.97
CA CYS A 26 0.19 -31.48 4.46
C CYS A 26 -0.88 -30.77 3.58
N GLY A 27 -0.49 -29.77 2.77
CA GLY A 27 -1.41 -29.08 1.85
C GLY A 27 -2.20 -27.93 2.46
N THR A 28 -2.04 -27.60 3.74
CA THR A 28 -2.78 -26.51 4.39
C THR A 28 -2.59 -25.18 3.65
N CYS A 29 -1.36 -24.91 3.20
CA CYS A 29 -1.05 -23.70 2.42
C CYS A 29 -1.80 -23.65 1.10
N ALA A 30 -1.95 -24.80 0.43
CA ALA A 30 -2.63 -24.89 -0.86
C ALA A 30 -4.15 -24.79 -0.71
N SER A 31 -4.71 -25.41 0.33
CA SER A 31 -6.17 -25.43 0.51
C SER A 31 -6.75 -24.04 0.75
N GLY A 32 -5.95 -23.13 1.32
CA GLY A 32 -6.39 -21.76 1.60
C GLY A 32 -5.99 -20.74 0.55
N CYS A 33 -5.36 -21.15 -0.55
CA CYS A 33 -4.88 -20.21 -1.57
C CYS A 33 -5.87 -20.16 -2.75
N PRO A 34 -6.47 -18.98 -3.04
CA PRO A 34 -7.49 -18.89 -4.10
C PRO A 34 -7.00 -19.21 -5.51
N VAL A 35 -5.69 -19.24 -5.76
CA VAL A 35 -5.14 -19.59 -7.10
C VAL A 35 -4.57 -21.01 -7.16
N THR A 36 -4.82 -21.83 -6.14
CA THR A 36 -4.46 -23.25 -6.18
C THR A 36 -5.06 -23.90 -7.44
N GLY A 37 -4.20 -24.56 -8.21
CA GLY A 37 -4.59 -25.25 -9.44
C GLY A 37 -4.36 -24.45 -10.71
N VAL A 38 -4.15 -23.14 -10.62
CA VAL A 38 -3.83 -22.34 -11.81
C VAL A 38 -2.47 -22.83 -12.34
N ASP A 39 -2.40 -23.12 -13.62
CA ASP A 39 -1.24 -23.75 -14.30
C ASP A 39 -0.80 -25.07 -13.63
N GLY A 40 -1.68 -25.71 -12.88
CA GLY A 40 -1.36 -26.96 -12.15
C GLY A 40 -0.48 -26.76 -10.93
N LEU A 41 -0.28 -25.50 -10.48
CA LEU A 41 0.59 -25.16 -9.34
C LEU A 41 -0.21 -24.73 -8.12
N ASP A 42 0.46 -24.71 -6.98
CA ASP A 42 -0.07 -24.24 -5.71
C ASP A 42 1.11 -23.99 -4.74
N PRO A 43 0.87 -23.37 -3.58
CA PRO A 43 1.97 -23.09 -2.64
C PRO A 43 2.71 -24.37 -2.17
N ARG A 44 2.00 -25.49 -1.96
CA ARG A 44 2.62 -26.74 -1.54
C ARG A 44 3.59 -27.26 -2.60
N LYS A 45 3.17 -27.26 -3.86
CA LYS A 45 4.01 -27.69 -4.98
C LYS A 45 5.23 -26.77 -5.11
N ALA A 46 5.05 -25.45 -4.94
CA ALA A 46 6.17 -24.50 -5.00
C ALA A 46 7.23 -24.83 -3.92
N VAL A 47 6.80 -25.11 -2.69
CA VAL A 47 7.73 -25.52 -1.63
C VAL A 47 8.45 -26.83 -1.99
N ARG A 48 7.72 -27.81 -2.54
CA ARG A 48 8.33 -29.08 -2.96
C ARG A 48 9.33 -28.87 -4.10
N MET A 49 9.04 -28.01 -5.04
CA MET A 49 9.98 -27.67 -6.12
C MET A 49 11.28 -27.12 -5.55
N ALA A 50 11.19 -26.16 -4.60
CA ALA A 50 12.36 -25.62 -3.94
C ALA A 50 13.12 -26.69 -3.15
N ALA A 51 12.40 -27.55 -2.42
CA ALA A 51 13.01 -28.66 -1.64
C ALA A 51 13.79 -29.63 -2.53
N LEU A 52 13.33 -29.82 -3.76
CA LEU A 52 13.94 -30.74 -4.72
C LEU A 52 14.98 -30.04 -5.64
N GLY A 53 15.21 -28.75 -5.44
CA GLY A 53 16.14 -27.99 -6.28
C GLY A 53 15.64 -27.68 -7.68
N LEU A 54 14.32 -27.70 -7.89
CA LEU A 54 13.69 -27.37 -9.18
C LEU A 54 13.46 -25.85 -9.26
N ASP A 55 14.51 -25.10 -8.98
CA ASP A 55 14.46 -23.62 -8.89
C ASP A 55 14.08 -22.99 -10.24
N GLN A 56 14.73 -23.44 -11.32
CA GLN A 56 14.51 -22.84 -12.63
C GLN A 56 13.06 -23.03 -13.09
N GLU A 57 12.50 -24.20 -12.86
CA GLU A 57 11.13 -24.52 -13.21
C GLU A 57 10.14 -23.59 -12.50
N LEU A 58 10.36 -23.32 -11.19
CA LEU A 58 9.51 -22.39 -10.44
C LEU A 58 9.74 -20.95 -10.88
N VAL A 59 11.00 -20.52 -11.04
CA VAL A 59 11.38 -19.16 -11.44
C VAL A 59 10.78 -18.83 -12.82
N ASP A 60 10.78 -19.79 -13.73
CA ASP A 60 10.25 -19.58 -15.11
C ASP A 60 8.73 -19.68 -15.20
N SER A 61 8.07 -20.20 -14.17
CA SER A 61 6.61 -20.29 -14.16
C SER A 61 5.96 -18.93 -13.89
N ARG A 62 4.64 -18.82 -14.17
CA ARG A 62 3.85 -17.63 -13.82
C ARG A 62 3.52 -17.58 -12.33
N PHE A 63 3.64 -18.70 -11.62
CA PHE A 63 3.10 -18.83 -10.25
C PHE A 63 3.62 -17.76 -9.30
N PRO A 64 4.94 -17.46 -9.23
CA PRO A 64 5.42 -16.39 -8.36
C PRO A 64 4.79 -15.02 -8.66
N TRP A 65 4.40 -14.79 -9.92
CA TRP A 65 3.85 -13.49 -10.37
C TRP A 65 2.33 -13.41 -10.22
N ILE A 66 1.62 -14.54 -10.28
CA ILE A 66 0.19 -14.62 -9.98
C ILE A 66 -0.04 -14.51 -8.47
N CYS A 67 0.91 -15.00 -7.68
CA CYS A 67 0.87 -14.91 -6.22
C CYS A 67 0.77 -13.44 -5.78
N THR A 68 -0.20 -13.13 -4.92
CA THR A 68 -0.41 -11.76 -4.42
C THR A 68 0.50 -11.40 -3.24
N LEU A 69 1.38 -12.31 -2.83
CA LEU A 69 2.26 -12.15 -1.67
C LEU A 69 1.46 -11.78 -0.39
N CYS A 70 0.26 -12.31 -0.24
CA CYS A 70 -0.64 -11.94 0.86
C CYS A 70 -0.29 -12.60 2.20
N GLY A 71 0.52 -13.67 2.20
CA GLY A 71 1.00 -14.33 3.42
C GLY A 71 0.02 -15.29 4.07
N ARG A 72 -1.16 -15.55 3.49
CA ARG A 72 -2.14 -16.46 4.11
C ARG A 72 -1.60 -17.89 4.22
N CYS A 73 -0.94 -18.36 3.16
CA CYS A 73 -0.33 -19.71 3.12
C CYS A 73 0.78 -19.85 4.19
N GLU A 74 1.55 -18.81 4.39
CA GLU A 74 2.63 -18.78 5.39
C GLU A 74 2.06 -18.79 6.81
N TYR A 75 1.02 -17.98 7.05
CA TYR A 75 0.32 -17.94 8.34
C TYR A 75 -0.32 -19.29 8.67
N ALA A 76 -0.88 -19.96 7.66
CA ALA A 76 -1.55 -21.24 7.84
C ALA A 76 -0.58 -22.42 8.00
N CYS A 77 0.71 -22.24 7.69
CA CYS A 77 1.69 -23.33 7.71
C CYS A 77 2.01 -23.77 9.15
N PRO A 78 1.72 -25.03 9.53
CA PRO A 78 2.00 -25.50 10.90
C PRO A 78 3.52 -25.59 11.19
N GLN A 79 4.35 -25.61 10.15
CA GLN A 79 5.80 -25.73 10.28
C GLN A 79 6.52 -24.37 10.09
N GLY A 80 5.78 -23.30 9.84
CA GLY A 80 6.38 -21.98 9.72
C GLY A 80 7.25 -21.77 8.48
N VAL A 81 6.98 -22.47 7.39
CA VAL A 81 7.74 -22.29 6.13
C VAL A 81 7.55 -20.87 5.61
N GLU A 82 8.63 -20.18 5.27
CA GLU A 82 8.63 -18.80 4.82
C GLU A 82 8.35 -18.69 3.31
N LEU A 83 7.10 -19.01 2.93
CA LEU A 83 6.68 -19.05 1.53
C LEU A 83 6.80 -17.70 0.83
N LEU A 84 6.54 -16.59 1.53
CA LEU A 84 6.62 -15.27 0.93
C LEU A 84 8.05 -14.92 0.52
N LYS A 85 9.00 -15.20 1.40
CA LYS A 85 10.42 -14.99 1.10
C LYS A 85 10.85 -15.82 -0.10
N MET A 86 10.43 -17.09 -0.13
CA MET A 86 10.75 -18.02 -1.21
C MET A 86 10.19 -17.50 -2.56
N LEU A 87 8.91 -17.15 -2.57
CA LEU A 87 8.25 -16.70 -3.82
C LEU A 87 8.78 -15.35 -4.29
N ARG A 88 9.05 -14.43 -3.36
CA ARG A 88 9.66 -13.16 -3.71
C ARG A 88 11.10 -13.36 -4.21
N ARG A 89 11.84 -14.29 -3.62
CA ARG A 89 13.19 -14.65 -4.10
C ARG A 89 13.12 -15.23 -5.52
N ALA A 90 12.10 -16.05 -5.81
CA ALA A 90 11.89 -16.57 -7.17
C ALA A 90 11.69 -15.43 -8.17
N ARG A 91 10.95 -14.37 -7.79
CA ARG A 91 10.83 -13.17 -8.63
C ARG A 91 12.19 -12.51 -8.86
N GLY A 92 12.99 -12.38 -7.81
CA GLY A 92 14.32 -11.76 -7.86
C GLY A 92 15.33 -12.53 -8.71
N LEU A 93 15.17 -13.86 -8.80
CA LEU A 93 16.03 -14.72 -9.60
C LEU A 93 15.65 -14.75 -11.08
N ARG A 94 14.45 -14.28 -11.43
CA ARG A 94 13.98 -14.23 -12.81
C ARG A 94 14.88 -13.32 -13.62
N GLU A 95 15.32 -13.76 -14.81
CA GLU A 95 16.05 -12.92 -15.76
C GLU A 95 15.27 -11.62 -15.98
N ARG A 96 15.92 -10.47 -15.78
CA ARG A 96 15.22 -9.17 -15.79
C ARG A 96 14.42 -8.91 -17.07
N ALA A 97 14.93 -9.35 -18.21
CA ALA A 97 14.23 -9.22 -19.50
C ALA A 97 12.92 -10.04 -19.57
N LYS A 98 12.76 -11.01 -18.67
CA LYS A 98 11.59 -11.90 -18.62
C LYS A 98 10.65 -11.59 -17.46
N VAL A 99 10.95 -10.59 -16.66
CA VAL A 99 10.03 -10.08 -15.62
C VAL A 99 8.83 -9.45 -16.33
N PRO A 100 7.60 -9.59 -15.78
CA PRO A 100 6.46 -8.91 -16.39
C PRO A 100 6.75 -7.45 -16.68
N GLY A 101 6.53 -7.05 -17.95
CA GLY A 101 6.95 -5.74 -18.47
C GLY A 101 6.59 -4.55 -17.59
N PRO A 102 5.33 -4.42 -17.15
CA PRO A 102 4.95 -3.26 -16.32
C PRO A 102 5.69 -3.21 -14.99
N ILE A 103 6.01 -4.37 -14.38
CA ILE A 103 6.77 -4.41 -13.12
C ILE A 103 8.21 -3.95 -13.37
N HIS A 104 8.85 -4.45 -14.42
CA HIS A 104 10.22 -4.07 -14.75
C HIS A 104 10.30 -2.58 -15.10
N LYS A 105 9.37 -2.10 -15.92
CA LYS A 105 9.28 -0.68 -16.31
C LYS A 105 9.11 0.20 -15.05
N GLY A 106 8.24 -0.22 -14.13
CA GLY A 106 8.01 0.54 -12.88
C GLY A 106 9.30 0.72 -12.08
N VAL A 107 10.10 -0.34 -11.94
CA VAL A 107 11.39 -0.27 -11.25
C VAL A 107 12.36 0.69 -11.99
N VAL A 108 12.52 0.50 -13.30
CA VAL A 108 13.46 1.30 -14.09
C VAL A 108 13.09 2.79 -14.05
N MET A 109 11.81 3.10 -14.29
CA MET A 109 11.34 4.49 -14.30
C MET A 109 11.49 5.15 -12.92
N ASP A 110 11.16 4.41 -11.85
CA ASP A 110 11.32 4.93 -10.50
C ASP A 110 12.79 5.23 -10.19
N LEU A 111 13.69 4.33 -10.58
CA LEU A 111 15.14 4.55 -10.40
C LEU A 111 15.64 5.75 -11.22
N GLU A 112 15.22 5.88 -12.47
CA GLU A 112 15.72 6.91 -13.39
C GLU A 112 15.05 8.27 -13.21
N ARG A 113 13.75 8.28 -12.87
CA ARG A 113 12.93 9.50 -12.87
C ARG A 113 12.33 9.86 -11.51
N GLY A 114 12.45 8.97 -10.53
CA GLY A 114 11.90 9.20 -9.19
C GLY A 114 10.41 8.92 -9.07
N ASN A 115 9.80 8.39 -10.13
CA ASN A 115 8.41 7.92 -10.12
C ASN A 115 8.17 7.02 -11.34
N ASN A 116 7.25 6.07 -11.21
CA ASN A 116 7.07 5.04 -12.23
C ASN A 116 6.48 5.55 -13.55
N LEU A 117 5.90 6.74 -13.56
CA LEU A 117 5.34 7.35 -14.77
C LEU A 117 6.32 8.23 -15.52
N GLY A 118 7.47 8.54 -14.90
CA GLY A 118 8.48 9.42 -15.49
C GLY A 118 8.09 10.88 -15.55
N ILE A 119 7.22 11.32 -14.64
CA ILE A 119 6.69 12.68 -14.61
C ILE A 119 7.82 13.67 -14.27
N PRO A 120 8.00 14.72 -15.08
CA PRO A 120 8.98 15.77 -14.77
C PRO A 120 8.62 16.53 -13.49
N LYS A 121 9.64 17.02 -12.80
CA LYS A 121 9.48 17.79 -11.56
C LYS A 121 8.54 18.97 -11.71
N ASP A 122 8.74 19.78 -12.77
CA ASP A 122 7.95 21.00 -12.95
C ASP A 122 6.46 20.69 -13.17
N ASP A 123 6.16 19.62 -13.89
CA ASP A 123 4.76 19.19 -14.12
C ASP A 123 4.11 18.76 -12.81
N PHE A 124 4.86 18.04 -11.97
CA PHE A 124 4.38 17.59 -10.66
C PHE A 124 4.11 18.79 -9.75
N LEU A 125 5.04 19.75 -9.70
CA LEU A 125 4.89 20.94 -8.85
C LEU A 125 3.69 21.79 -9.31
N PHE A 126 3.53 21.96 -10.62
CA PHE A 126 2.38 22.69 -11.19
C PHE A 126 1.07 22.02 -10.79
N LEU A 127 1.00 20.70 -10.95
CA LEU A 127 -0.22 19.93 -10.61
C LEU A 127 -0.59 20.11 -9.13
N LEU A 128 0.39 19.99 -8.23
CA LEU A 128 0.12 20.15 -6.79
C LEU A 128 -0.38 21.57 -6.47
N ALA A 129 0.17 22.58 -7.13
CA ALA A 129 -0.25 23.97 -6.94
C ALA A 129 -1.68 24.19 -7.46
N ASP A 130 -1.98 23.65 -8.63
CA ASP A 130 -3.29 23.76 -9.27
C ASP A 130 -4.38 23.09 -8.41
N LEU A 131 -4.16 21.86 -8.00
CA LEU A 131 -5.08 21.13 -7.13
C LEU A 131 -5.22 21.80 -5.76
N GLY A 132 -4.14 22.39 -5.25
CA GLY A 132 -4.17 23.16 -4.00
C GLY A 132 -5.06 24.39 -4.12
N LYS A 133 -5.01 25.08 -5.28
CA LYS A 133 -5.90 26.21 -5.59
C LYS A 133 -7.37 25.74 -5.60
N GLU A 134 -7.64 24.62 -6.27
CA GLU A 134 -9.00 24.03 -6.28
C GLU A 134 -9.50 23.78 -4.84
N MET A 135 -8.65 23.19 -3.99
CA MET A 135 -8.99 22.93 -2.58
C MET A 135 -9.36 24.22 -1.85
N GLU A 136 -8.58 25.29 -2.07
CA GLU A 136 -8.88 26.60 -1.45
C GLU A 136 -10.27 27.08 -1.89
N GLU A 137 -10.59 26.95 -3.17
CA GLU A 137 -11.89 27.36 -3.76
C GLU A 137 -13.04 26.46 -3.28
N GLU A 138 -12.77 25.22 -2.95
CA GLU A 138 -13.76 24.23 -2.46
C GLU A 138 -14.12 24.41 -0.99
N GLY A 139 -13.61 25.44 -0.32
CA GLY A 139 -14.00 25.76 1.04
C GLY A 139 -12.93 25.56 2.10
N PHE A 140 -11.67 25.50 1.67
CA PHE A 140 -10.53 25.34 2.57
C PHE A 140 -9.55 26.53 2.41
N PRO A 141 -10.01 27.74 2.77
CA PRO A 141 -9.20 28.95 2.51
C PRO A 141 -7.85 28.89 3.21
N GLY A 142 -6.81 29.27 2.48
CA GLY A 142 -5.43 29.21 2.95
C GLY A 142 -4.73 27.90 2.65
N PHE A 143 -5.45 26.89 2.11
CA PHE A 143 -4.83 25.60 1.80
C PHE A 143 -3.83 25.73 0.64
N TYR A 144 -2.71 25.07 0.78
CA TYR A 144 -1.75 24.81 -0.31
C TYR A 144 -1.01 23.51 0.05
N VAL A 145 -0.37 22.89 -0.94
CA VAL A 145 0.42 21.69 -0.72
C VAL A 145 1.87 22.11 -0.39
N PRO A 146 2.33 21.89 0.86
CA PRO A 146 3.71 22.26 1.20
C PRO A 146 4.70 21.30 0.52
N VAL A 147 5.68 21.87 -0.19
CA VAL A 147 6.71 21.09 -0.91
C VAL A 147 8.07 21.45 -0.34
N ASP A 148 8.87 20.45 -0.05
CA ASP A 148 10.24 20.59 0.47
C ASP A 148 10.33 21.55 1.67
N LYS A 149 9.34 21.51 2.55
CA LYS A 149 9.32 22.32 3.77
C LYS A 149 10.22 21.70 4.83
N GLU A 150 11.33 22.34 5.15
CA GLU A 150 12.25 21.89 6.18
C GLU A 150 11.62 22.03 7.56
N GLY A 151 11.76 21.03 8.39
CA GLY A 151 11.27 21.02 9.77
C GLY A 151 9.81 20.64 9.93
N ALA A 152 9.12 20.26 8.86
CA ALA A 152 7.75 19.79 8.94
C ALA A 152 7.68 18.51 9.79
N ASN A 153 6.59 18.35 10.53
CA ASN A 153 6.39 17.16 11.37
C ASN A 153 6.30 15.89 10.51
N VAL A 154 5.49 15.91 9.44
CA VAL A 154 5.19 14.71 8.64
C VAL A 154 5.70 14.86 7.22
N LEU A 155 6.55 13.93 6.80
CA LEU A 155 6.90 13.74 5.39
C LEU A 155 5.91 12.77 4.76
N VAL A 156 5.29 13.16 3.66
CA VAL A 156 4.26 12.37 2.97
C VAL A 156 4.78 11.96 1.59
N THR A 157 4.71 10.66 1.27
CA THR A 157 4.93 10.19 -0.11
C THR A 157 3.58 10.14 -0.84
N ILE A 158 3.62 9.98 -2.15
CA ILE A 158 2.43 9.95 -3.00
C ILE A 158 2.55 8.76 -3.95
N ASN A 159 1.44 8.08 -4.19
CA ASN A 159 1.36 7.04 -5.23
C ASN A 159 1.17 7.75 -6.58
N SER A 160 1.98 7.41 -7.57
CA SER A 160 1.93 8.06 -8.89
C SER A 160 0.57 7.95 -9.60
N LYS A 161 -0.24 6.95 -9.24
CA LYS A 161 -1.63 6.82 -9.73
C LYS A 161 -2.49 8.03 -9.34
N GLU A 162 -2.30 8.54 -8.12
CA GLU A 162 -3.14 9.62 -7.61
C GLU A 162 -2.98 10.91 -8.43
N PRO A 163 -1.80 11.54 -8.52
CA PRO A 163 -1.72 12.86 -9.16
C PRO A 163 -2.15 12.86 -10.63
N PHE A 164 -1.94 11.77 -11.35
CA PHE A 164 -2.14 11.75 -12.79
C PHE A 164 -3.26 10.82 -13.27
N GLY A 165 -3.88 10.07 -12.36
CA GLY A 165 -5.01 9.20 -12.68
C GLY A 165 -6.25 9.48 -11.87
N GLU A 166 -6.07 9.80 -10.60
CA GLU A 166 -7.15 10.02 -9.64
C GLU A 166 -6.80 11.21 -8.72
N PRO A 167 -6.57 12.41 -9.30
CA PRO A 167 -6.02 13.54 -8.52
C PRO A 167 -6.89 13.95 -7.33
N ASP A 168 -8.20 13.84 -7.45
CA ASP A 168 -9.12 14.18 -6.36
C ASP A 168 -8.95 13.27 -5.14
N ASP A 169 -8.39 12.06 -5.32
CA ASP A 169 -8.16 11.15 -4.17
C ASP A 169 -7.14 11.73 -3.18
N MET A 170 -6.21 12.57 -3.64
CA MET A 170 -5.26 13.25 -2.74
C MET A 170 -5.95 14.21 -1.80
N LYS A 171 -7.07 14.80 -2.24
CA LYS A 171 -7.81 15.80 -1.47
C LYS A 171 -8.42 15.21 -0.18
N PHE A 172 -8.64 13.89 -0.10
CA PHE A 172 -9.12 13.27 1.14
C PHE A 172 -8.13 13.55 2.29
N TRP A 173 -6.85 13.21 2.10
CA TRP A 173 -5.82 13.49 3.10
C TRP A 173 -5.61 14.98 3.32
N TRP A 174 -5.71 15.81 2.26
CA TRP A 174 -5.52 17.25 2.37
C TRP A 174 -6.62 17.88 3.25
N ARG A 175 -7.87 17.44 3.11
CA ARG A 175 -8.97 17.88 3.99
C ARG A 175 -8.71 17.50 5.45
N ILE A 176 -8.23 16.27 5.67
CA ILE A 176 -7.87 15.78 7.01
C ILE A 176 -6.74 16.63 7.59
N PHE A 177 -5.68 16.87 6.83
CA PHE A 177 -4.54 17.69 7.29
C PHE A 177 -4.96 19.12 7.59
N TYR A 178 -5.82 19.69 6.75
CA TYR A 178 -6.36 21.04 6.97
C TYR A 178 -7.09 21.11 8.32
N CYS A 179 -8.04 20.20 8.56
CA CYS A 179 -8.82 20.18 9.79
C CYS A 179 -7.96 19.88 11.02
N ALA A 180 -6.97 19.00 10.89
CA ALA A 180 -6.05 18.64 11.96
C ALA A 180 -4.98 19.70 12.20
N LYS A 181 -4.87 20.69 11.34
CA LYS A 181 -3.78 21.70 11.33
C LYS A 181 -2.41 21.01 11.38
N GLU A 182 -2.25 19.98 10.54
CA GLU A 182 -1.00 19.21 10.50
C GLU A 182 0.11 20.02 9.83
N ASP A 183 1.32 19.85 10.35
CA ASP A 183 2.53 20.41 9.76
C ASP A 183 3.21 19.32 8.92
N TRP A 184 3.05 19.38 7.62
CA TRP A 184 3.43 18.30 6.69
C TRP A 184 4.09 18.85 5.43
N THR A 185 4.73 17.95 4.69
CA THR A 185 5.36 18.31 3.41
C THR A 185 5.47 17.09 2.50
N VAL A 186 5.55 17.33 1.19
CA VAL A 186 5.91 16.32 0.20
C VAL A 186 7.26 16.69 -0.42
N PRO A 187 8.07 15.71 -0.84
CA PRO A 187 9.30 16.04 -1.56
C PRO A 187 9.00 16.38 -3.02
N SER A 188 9.79 17.29 -3.60
CA SER A 188 9.60 17.72 -4.99
C SER A 188 10.05 16.67 -6.02
N THR A 189 10.91 15.73 -5.59
CA THR A 189 11.44 14.66 -6.44
C THR A 189 11.46 13.36 -5.64
N ASN A 190 11.53 12.23 -6.32
CA ASN A 190 11.54 10.91 -5.66
C ASN A 190 10.42 10.81 -4.62
N TRP A 191 9.24 11.28 -5.02
CA TRP A 191 8.09 11.42 -4.12
C TRP A 191 7.24 10.16 -4.04
N GLU A 192 7.50 9.17 -4.90
CA GLU A 192 6.71 7.94 -4.93
C GLU A 192 7.09 7.00 -3.78
N GLY A 193 6.10 6.35 -3.19
CA GLY A 193 6.32 5.31 -2.18
C GLY A 193 6.97 4.06 -2.78
N VAL A 194 7.73 3.34 -1.97
CA VAL A 194 8.51 2.16 -2.41
C VAL A 194 7.58 0.97 -2.62
N ASN A 195 7.22 0.69 -3.85
CA ASN A 195 6.38 -0.45 -4.24
C ASN A 195 7.12 -1.41 -5.18
N TRP A 196 7.74 -0.86 -6.20
CA TRP A 196 8.21 -1.61 -7.36
C TRP A 196 9.32 -2.59 -7.03
N GLY A 197 10.25 -2.19 -6.14
CA GLY A 197 11.31 -3.09 -5.66
C GLY A 197 10.76 -4.27 -4.88
N LEU A 198 9.71 -4.06 -4.10
CA LEU A 198 9.04 -5.15 -3.39
C LEU A 198 8.41 -6.14 -4.39
N PHE A 199 7.71 -5.61 -5.39
CA PHE A 199 7.01 -6.43 -6.39
C PHE A 199 7.97 -7.21 -7.28
N SER A 200 9.07 -6.60 -7.68
CA SER A 200 10.05 -7.23 -8.59
C SER A 200 10.92 -8.29 -7.91
N GLY A 201 11.00 -8.26 -6.59
CA GLY A 201 11.93 -9.10 -5.84
C GLY A 201 13.38 -8.60 -5.91
N ASP A 202 13.57 -7.37 -6.39
CA ASP A 202 14.89 -6.76 -6.61
C ASP A 202 15.28 -5.94 -5.38
N ASP A 203 16.06 -6.56 -4.49
CA ASP A 203 16.48 -5.92 -3.22
C ASP A 203 17.44 -4.76 -3.43
N GLU A 204 18.29 -4.80 -4.46
CA GLU A 204 19.19 -3.68 -4.77
C GLU A 204 18.39 -2.42 -5.12
N SER A 205 17.45 -2.57 -6.03
CA SER A 205 16.56 -1.46 -6.43
C SER A 205 15.73 -0.98 -5.25
N MET A 206 15.17 -1.91 -4.48
CA MET A 206 14.37 -1.58 -3.30
C MET A 206 15.18 -0.77 -2.29
N LYS A 207 16.41 -1.19 -2.02
CA LYS A 207 17.31 -0.48 -1.09
C LYS A 207 17.60 0.94 -1.58
N THR A 208 17.84 1.12 -2.88
CA THR A 208 18.08 2.44 -3.47
C THR A 208 16.85 3.34 -3.27
N LEU A 209 15.66 2.83 -3.56
CA LEU A 209 14.42 3.62 -3.44
C LEU A 209 14.11 3.98 -1.98
N VAL A 210 14.31 3.05 -1.04
CA VAL A 210 14.19 3.34 0.40
C VAL A 210 15.22 4.39 0.81
N GLY A 211 16.44 4.29 0.30
CA GLY A 211 17.54 5.25 0.58
C GLY A 211 17.17 6.68 0.19
N ARG A 212 16.40 6.87 -0.88
CA ARG A 212 15.93 8.19 -1.30
C ARG A 212 14.94 8.79 -0.28
N ILE A 213 14.09 7.94 0.31
CA ILE A 213 13.20 8.39 1.39
C ILE A 213 14.02 8.80 2.62
N VAL A 214 15.06 8.03 2.95
CA VAL A 214 16.00 8.38 4.03
C VAL A 214 16.64 9.76 3.76
N GLU A 215 17.10 10.00 2.53
CA GLU A 215 17.67 11.30 2.14
C GLU A 215 16.68 12.45 2.37
N HIS A 216 15.40 12.24 2.02
CA HIS A 216 14.36 13.25 2.24
C HIS A 216 14.14 13.50 3.74
N LEU A 217 14.07 12.44 4.55
CA LEU A 217 13.89 12.57 6.00
C LEU A 217 15.02 13.39 6.63
N GLU A 218 16.26 13.14 6.20
CA GLU A 218 17.45 13.85 6.68
C GLU A 218 17.48 15.29 6.17
N ARG A 219 17.26 15.48 4.87
CA ARG A 219 17.31 16.80 4.22
C ARG A 219 16.22 17.72 4.76
N LEU A 220 15.01 17.21 4.92
CA LEU A 220 13.85 18.00 5.36
C LEU A 220 13.66 17.98 6.86
N LYS A 221 14.46 17.19 7.59
CA LYS A 221 14.43 17.12 9.07
C LYS A 221 13.05 16.75 9.61
N CYS A 222 12.35 15.87 8.91
CA CYS A 222 11.04 15.38 9.34
C CYS A 222 11.21 14.21 10.31
N LYS A 223 10.32 14.13 11.30
CA LYS A 223 10.36 13.10 12.36
C LYS A 223 9.39 11.96 12.10
N THR A 224 8.37 12.20 11.31
CA THR A 224 7.32 11.23 11.01
C THR A 224 7.24 11.02 9.49
N LEU A 225 7.11 9.76 9.08
CA LEU A 225 6.93 9.40 7.67
C LEU A 225 5.55 8.76 7.51
N LEU A 226 4.74 9.31 6.62
CA LEU A 226 3.44 8.77 6.25
C LEU A 226 3.46 8.34 4.77
N LEU A 227 3.03 7.11 4.55
CA LEU A 227 2.85 6.54 3.21
C LEU A 227 1.35 6.22 3.07
N PRO A 228 0.54 7.19 2.67
CA PRO A 228 -0.91 7.14 2.86
C PRO A 228 -1.67 6.26 1.85
N GLU A 229 -1.03 5.89 0.78
CA GLU A 229 -1.71 5.25 -0.34
C GLU A 229 -1.78 3.73 -0.32
N UNK A 230 -0.99 3.19 0.21
CA UNK A 230 -1.07 1.86 0.03
C UNK A 230 -0.45 1.23 1.13
N GLY A 231 -1.00 0.21 1.44
CA GLY A 231 -0.39 -0.72 2.38
C GLY A 231 0.93 -1.29 1.90
N HIS A 232 1.08 -1.43 0.61
CA HIS A 232 2.34 -1.91 0.01
C HIS A 232 3.49 -0.93 0.29
N ALA A 233 3.28 0.35 0.05
CA ALA A 233 4.33 1.35 0.26
C ALA A 233 4.73 1.42 1.74
N TYR A 234 3.76 1.40 2.64
CA TYR A 234 4.00 1.35 4.08
C TYR A 234 4.85 0.12 4.45
N TYR A 235 4.40 -1.05 4.02
CA TYR A 235 5.07 -2.32 4.35
C TYR A 235 6.48 -2.37 3.76
N ALA A 236 6.62 -2.04 2.47
CA ALA A 236 7.90 -2.10 1.76
C ALA A 236 8.93 -1.13 2.34
N THR A 237 8.50 0.12 2.58
CA THR A 237 9.40 1.15 3.11
C THR A 237 9.83 0.81 4.53
N ARG A 238 8.88 0.42 5.38
CA ARG A 238 9.19 0.07 6.77
C ARG A 238 10.11 -1.15 6.84
N LEU A 239 9.85 -2.17 6.02
CA LEU A 239 10.71 -3.36 5.91
C LEU A 239 12.12 -2.98 5.46
N GLY A 240 12.23 -2.14 4.43
CA GLY A 240 13.53 -1.70 3.93
C GLY A 240 14.31 -0.87 4.94
N LEU A 241 13.63 0.01 5.68
CA LEU A 241 14.27 0.75 6.78
C LEU A 241 14.80 -0.21 7.84
N GLN A 242 14.00 -1.17 8.25
CA GLN A 242 14.39 -2.17 9.25
C GLN A 242 15.62 -2.98 8.78
N GLN A 243 15.64 -3.38 7.51
CA GLN A 243 16.71 -4.23 6.96
C GLN A 243 17.99 -3.48 6.66
N TRP A 244 17.91 -2.28 6.09
CA TRP A 244 19.07 -1.59 5.50
C TRP A 244 19.42 -0.27 6.18
N PHE A 245 18.50 0.32 6.93
CA PHE A 245 18.68 1.62 7.57
C PHE A 245 18.17 1.58 9.02
N PRO A 246 18.69 0.63 9.84
CA PRO A 246 18.14 0.42 11.20
C PRO A 246 18.25 1.65 12.09
N GLU A 247 19.27 2.49 11.92
CA GLU A 247 19.39 3.73 12.72
C GLU A 247 18.26 4.70 12.43
N VAL A 248 17.84 4.79 11.16
CA VAL A 248 16.70 5.62 10.76
C VAL A 248 15.40 4.97 11.25
N PHE A 249 15.26 3.66 11.08
CA PHE A 249 14.09 2.91 11.56
C PHE A 249 13.82 3.15 13.04
N ASP A 250 14.87 3.21 13.86
CA ASP A 250 14.75 3.41 15.31
C ASP A 250 14.40 4.85 15.70
N LYS A 251 14.70 5.82 14.85
CA LYS A 251 14.53 7.26 15.16
C LYS A 251 13.29 7.88 14.53
N VAL A 252 12.91 7.45 13.34
CA VAL A 252 11.79 8.01 12.60
C VAL A 252 10.51 7.24 12.93
N ARG A 253 9.45 7.97 13.22
CA ARG A 253 8.14 7.37 13.42
C ARG A 253 7.52 7.08 12.05
N VAL A 254 7.53 5.82 11.62
CA VAL A 254 6.85 5.40 10.39
C VAL A 254 5.41 5.05 10.76
N VAL A 255 4.48 5.86 10.30
CA VAL A 255 3.07 5.72 10.66
C VAL A 255 2.27 5.11 9.51
N SER A 256 1.25 4.35 9.88
CA SER A 256 0.20 3.92 8.95
C SER A 256 -0.90 4.98 8.90
N VAL A 257 -1.78 4.85 7.92
CA VAL A 257 -3.00 5.68 7.86
C VAL A 257 -3.81 5.54 9.15
N HIS A 258 -3.84 4.34 9.72
CA HIS A 258 -4.59 4.05 10.96
C HIS A 258 -4.06 4.83 12.15
N ASP A 259 -2.74 4.94 12.27
CA ASP A 259 -2.10 5.62 13.40
C ASP A 259 -2.51 7.09 13.46
N LEU A 260 -2.39 7.80 12.33
CA LEU A 260 -2.70 9.23 12.29
C LEU A 260 -4.20 9.50 12.41
N LEU A 261 -5.04 8.75 11.71
CA LEU A 261 -6.49 8.93 11.79
C LEU A 261 -7.00 8.72 13.22
N LYS A 262 -6.53 7.64 13.86
CA LYS A 262 -6.91 7.34 15.24
C LYS A 262 -6.45 8.47 16.17
N GLU A 263 -5.19 8.89 16.05
CA GLU A 263 -4.61 9.97 16.87
C GLU A 263 -5.40 11.25 16.70
N TYR A 264 -5.71 11.66 15.48
CA TYR A 264 -6.46 12.90 15.22
C TYR A 264 -7.87 12.87 15.83
N ILE A 265 -8.57 11.73 15.71
CA ILE A 265 -9.93 11.58 16.26
C ILE A 265 -9.86 11.58 17.79
N GLU A 266 -8.98 10.75 18.39
CA GLU A 266 -8.86 10.62 19.86
C GLU A 266 -8.47 11.92 20.55
N THR A 267 -7.61 12.71 19.92
CA THR A 267 -7.12 13.97 20.51
C THR A 267 -8.02 15.16 20.20
N GLY A 268 -9.07 14.94 19.38
CA GLY A 268 -9.98 16.01 18.99
C GLY A 268 -9.42 16.97 17.96
N ARG A 269 -8.30 16.63 17.31
CA ARG A 269 -7.74 17.45 16.24
C ARG A 269 -8.65 17.48 15.02
N ILE A 270 -9.42 16.39 14.78
CA ILE A 270 -10.51 16.37 13.82
C ILE A 270 -11.80 15.93 14.53
N LYS A 271 -12.92 16.40 14.03
CA LYS A 271 -14.25 16.07 14.55
C LYS A 271 -15.06 15.38 13.47
N ILE A 272 -15.76 14.34 13.85
CA ILE A 272 -16.47 13.44 12.93
C ILE A 272 -17.98 13.57 13.13
N ASP A 273 -18.72 13.71 12.04
CA ASP A 273 -20.17 13.62 12.03
C ASP A 273 -20.57 12.21 11.58
N LYS A 274 -20.88 11.37 12.55
CA LYS A 274 -21.25 9.97 12.34
C LYS A 274 -22.56 9.81 11.56
N SER A 275 -23.46 10.80 11.58
CA SER A 275 -24.77 10.72 10.95
C SER A 275 -24.73 10.75 9.42
N ILE A 276 -23.58 11.09 8.83
CA ILE A 276 -23.43 11.18 7.36
C ILE A 276 -23.55 9.81 6.71
N HIS A 277 -23.07 8.75 7.36
CA HIS A 277 -23.06 7.39 6.81
C HIS A 277 -24.00 6.46 7.57
N GLU A 278 -25.20 6.30 7.04
CA GLU A 278 -26.26 5.45 7.62
C GLU A 278 -26.22 4.01 7.08
N GLU A 279 -25.50 3.77 5.99
CA GLU A 279 -25.45 2.48 5.30
C GLU A 279 -24.79 1.41 6.17
N LEU A 280 -25.28 0.17 6.07
CA LEU A 280 -24.61 -0.97 6.67
C LEU A 280 -23.22 -1.12 6.03
N THR A 281 -22.19 -1.04 6.86
CA THR A 281 -20.79 -0.93 6.43
C THR A 281 -19.99 -2.13 6.92
N THR A 282 -19.11 -2.64 6.08
CA THR A 282 -18.13 -3.66 6.45
C THR A 282 -16.72 -3.18 6.10
N ILE A 283 -15.72 -3.91 6.55
CA ILE A 283 -14.33 -3.56 6.30
C ILE A 283 -13.55 -4.77 5.75
N HIS A 284 -12.68 -4.49 4.78
CA HIS A 284 -11.69 -5.42 4.27
C HIS A 284 -10.37 -5.21 5.05
N ASP A 285 -9.75 -6.29 5.51
CA ASP A 285 -8.44 -6.26 6.18
C ASP A 285 -7.33 -6.37 5.12
N PRO A 286 -6.61 -5.29 4.77
CA PRO A 286 -5.52 -5.39 3.80
C PRO A 286 -4.35 -6.21 4.35
N CYS A 287 -3.81 -7.11 3.55
CA CYS A 287 -2.78 -8.06 4.00
C CYS A 287 -1.49 -7.38 4.48
N ASN A 288 -1.10 -6.26 3.85
CA ASN A 288 0.13 -5.56 4.23
C ASN A 288 0.02 -4.86 5.58
N TYR A 289 -1.11 -4.21 5.87
CA TYR A 289 -1.36 -3.58 7.17
C TYR A 289 -1.68 -4.61 8.26
N GLY A 290 -2.34 -5.71 7.88
CA GLY A 290 -2.79 -6.73 8.83
C GLY A 290 -1.75 -7.83 9.05
N ARG A 291 -1.98 -8.96 8.41
CA ARG A 291 -1.23 -10.20 8.62
C ARG A 291 0.29 -10.04 8.47
N LYS A 292 0.73 -9.35 7.42
CA LYS A 292 2.16 -9.18 7.15
C LYS A 292 2.83 -8.27 8.18
N SER A 293 2.17 -7.17 8.54
CA SER A 293 2.68 -6.26 9.58
C SER A 293 2.71 -6.94 10.94
N GLN A 294 1.69 -7.75 11.28
CA GLN A 294 1.69 -8.52 12.52
C GLN A 294 2.92 -9.42 12.60
N LYS A 295 3.23 -10.12 11.52
CA LYS A 295 4.38 -11.03 11.49
C LYS A 295 5.72 -10.27 11.53
N THR A 296 5.85 -9.22 10.74
CA THR A 296 7.14 -8.55 10.51
C THR A 296 7.48 -7.53 11.60
N PHE A 297 6.48 -6.78 12.06
CA PHE A 297 6.68 -5.64 12.97
C PHE A 297 6.05 -5.84 14.35
N GLY A 298 5.38 -6.98 14.58
CA GLY A 298 4.76 -7.29 15.86
C GLY A 298 3.38 -6.67 16.07
N HIS A 299 2.87 -5.91 15.09
CA HIS A 299 1.54 -5.30 15.20
C HIS A 299 0.84 -5.30 13.85
N GLY A 300 -0.35 -5.89 13.78
CA GLY A 300 -1.24 -5.83 12.62
C GLY A 300 -2.42 -4.91 12.91
N TYR A 301 -2.76 -4.09 11.92
CA TYR A 301 -3.85 -3.11 12.06
C TYR A 301 -5.18 -3.80 11.77
N PHE A 302 -5.85 -4.25 12.81
CA PHE A 302 -7.16 -4.91 12.75
C PHE A 302 -8.21 -4.13 13.54
N GLU A 303 -7.89 -3.75 14.77
CA GLU A 303 -8.83 -3.07 15.65
C GLU A 303 -8.91 -1.57 15.36
N GLU A 304 -7.79 -0.95 14.99
CA GLU A 304 -7.74 0.47 14.67
C GLU A 304 -8.68 0.84 13.51
N PRO A 305 -8.63 0.15 12.34
CA PRO A 305 -9.56 0.51 11.26
C PRO A 305 -11.02 0.24 11.61
N ARG A 306 -11.30 -0.77 12.43
CA ARG A 306 -12.66 -1.02 12.92
C ARG A 306 -13.16 0.12 13.79
N TRP A 307 -12.32 0.52 14.75
CA TRP A 307 -12.64 1.64 15.64
C TRP A 307 -12.88 2.93 14.83
N ILE A 308 -12.00 3.24 13.88
CA ILE A 308 -12.13 4.44 13.03
C ILE A 308 -13.43 4.38 12.23
N THR A 309 -13.70 3.23 11.60
CA THR A 309 -14.94 3.05 10.81
C THR A 309 -16.17 3.28 11.69
N GLN A 310 -16.15 2.75 12.92
CA GLN A 310 -17.27 2.89 13.86
C GLN A 310 -17.42 4.31 14.41
N GLN A 311 -16.40 5.16 14.31
CA GLN A 311 -16.53 6.59 14.60
C GLN A 311 -17.28 7.32 13.47
N CYS A 312 -17.26 6.77 12.25
CA CYS A 312 -17.81 7.40 11.06
C CYS A 312 -19.15 6.82 10.60
N CYS A 313 -19.51 5.62 11.05
CA CYS A 313 -20.68 4.88 10.55
C CYS A 313 -21.60 4.44 11.67
N GLU A 314 -22.92 4.56 11.42
CA GLU A 314 -23.94 4.14 12.39
C GLU A 314 -24.05 2.60 12.49
N HIS A 315 -23.87 1.89 11.38
CA HIS A 315 -24.13 0.45 11.31
C HIS A 315 -22.92 -0.29 10.72
N PHE A 316 -22.38 -1.23 11.48
CA PHE A 316 -21.17 -1.99 11.12
C PHE A 316 -21.43 -3.49 11.24
N VAL A 317 -20.95 -4.26 10.26
CA VAL A 317 -21.00 -5.73 10.28
C VAL A 317 -19.63 -6.28 9.88
N GLU A 318 -19.19 -7.32 10.57
CA GLU A 318 -17.92 -7.99 10.25
C GLU A 318 -18.04 -8.84 8.99
N MET A 319 -16.99 -8.81 8.21
CA MET A 319 -16.75 -9.77 7.12
C MET A 319 -16.13 -11.05 7.74
N TYR A 320 -16.47 -12.20 7.23
CA TYR A 320 -15.97 -13.45 7.82
C TYR A 320 -15.43 -14.41 6.74
N PRO A 321 -14.25 -15.06 6.93
CA PRO A 321 -13.29 -14.85 8.03
C PRO A 321 -12.58 -13.48 7.92
N ASN A 322 -12.00 -13.04 9.01
CA ASN A 322 -11.39 -11.69 9.08
C ASN A 322 -10.04 -11.72 9.79
N ARG A 323 -9.43 -10.56 9.93
CA ARG A 323 -8.15 -10.35 10.61
C ARG A 323 -7.07 -11.25 10.02
N MET A 324 -6.36 -12.04 10.85
CA MET A 324 -5.27 -12.90 10.39
C MET A 324 -5.73 -13.96 9.36
N ASN A 325 -7.00 -14.36 9.42
CA ASN A 325 -7.57 -15.38 8.52
C ASN A 325 -8.23 -14.79 7.27
N ASN A 326 -8.19 -13.47 7.10
CA ASN A 326 -8.82 -12.79 5.98
C ASN A 326 -8.26 -13.25 4.63
N TYR A 327 -9.10 -13.22 3.61
CA TYR A 327 -8.68 -13.42 2.21
C TYR A 327 -8.26 -12.10 1.59
N CYS A 328 -7.20 -12.15 0.80
CA CYS A 328 -6.72 -11.00 0.01
C CYS A 328 -7.80 -10.56 -1.01
N CYS A 329 -7.78 -9.29 -1.37
CA CYS A 329 -8.66 -8.78 -2.43
C CYS A 329 -8.31 -9.34 -3.82
N GLY A 330 -7.07 -9.82 -3.99
CA GLY A 330 -6.55 -10.32 -5.26
C GLY A 330 -5.56 -9.39 -5.96
N ALA A 331 -5.44 -8.14 -5.53
CA ALA A 331 -4.62 -7.14 -6.21
C ALA A 331 -3.24 -6.90 -5.57
N GLY A 332 -2.85 -7.72 -4.60
CA GLY A 332 -1.57 -7.60 -3.89
C GLY A 332 -0.37 -8.02 -4.73
N GLY A 333 0.83 -7.75 -4.19
CA GLY A 333 2.08 -8.21 -4.78
C GLY A 333 2.37 -7.68 -6.18
N GLY A 334 1.78 -6.55 -6.57
CA GLY A 334 1.92 -5.99 -7.91
C GLY A 334 0.92 -6.53 -8.94
N ALA A 335 -0.03 -7.38 -8.52
CA ALA A 335 -0.99 -8.01 -9.42
C ALA A 335 -1.79 -7.00 -10.24
N TRP A 336 -2.06 -5.82 -9.68
CA TRP A 336 -2.79 -4.76 -10.39
C TRP A 336 -2.07 -4.32 -11.68
N ALA A 337 -0.74 -4.32 -11.67
CA ALA A 337 0.08 -3.89 -12.81
C ALA A 337 0.46 -5.03 -13.75
N MET A 338 0.16 -6.28 -13.38
CA MET A 338 0.60 -7.43 -14.17
C MET A 338 -0.38 -7.79 -15.29
N PRO A 339 0.10 -8.45 -16.36
CA PRO A 339 -0.78 -8.86 -17.48
C PRO A 339 -1.58 -10.13 -17.17
N TYR A 340 -2.04 -10.27 -15.93
CA TYR A 340 -2.77 -11.46 -15.45
C TYR A 340 -4.10 -11.03 -14.82
N GLU A 341 -4.86 -10.21 -15.54
CA GLU A 341 -6.12 -9.66 -15.03
C GLU A 341 -7.15 -10.74 -14.70
N GLN A 342 -7.24 -11.77 -15.54
CA GLN A 342 -8.19 -12.86 -15.32
C GLN A 342 -7.89 -13.59 -14.01
N GLU A 343 -6.62 -13.90 -13.78
CA GLU A 343 -6.18 -14.58 -12.56
C GLU A 343 -6.37 -13.70 -11.32
N ARG A 344 -6.14 -12.41 -11.46
CA ARG A 344 -6.36 -11.42 -10.40
C ARG A 344 -7.84 -11.38 -9.99
N ILE A 345 -8.73 -11.31 -10.97
CA ILE A 345 -10.17 -11.29 -10.74
C ILE A 345 -10.64 -12.64 -10.15
N PHE A 346 -10.16 -13.74 -10.72
CA PHE A 346 -10.45 -15.10 -10.22
C PHE A 346 -10.00 -15.24 -8.75
N TYR A 347 -8.80 -14.73 -8.41
CA TYR A 347 -8.31 -14.73 -7.04
C TYR A 347 -9.33 -14.04 -6.12
N GLY A 348 -9.86 -12.90 -6.56
CA GLY A 348 -10.77 -12.07 -5.77
C GLY A 348 -12.17 -12.64 -5.56
N ARG A 349 -12.53 -13.76 -6.21
CA ARG A 349 -13.90 -14.34 -6.09
C ARG A 349 -14.28 -14.65 -4.65
N VAL A 350 -13.30 -15.09 -3.85
CA VAL A 350 -13.53 -15.41 -2.44
C VAL A 350 -13.86 -14.15 -1.66
N LYS A 351 -13.13 -13.05 -1.93
CA LYS A 351 -13.41 -11.75 -1.32
C LYS A 351 -14.80 -11.24 -1.72
N ALA A 352 -15.16 -11.37 -2.99
CA ALA A 352 -16.50 -10.98 -3.47
C ALA A 352 -17.59 -11.72 -2.71
N GLN A 353 -17.42 -13.03 -2.49
CA GLN A 353 -18.39 -13.82 -1.73
C GLN A 353 -18.45 -13.37 -0.27
N GLN A 354 -17.29 -13.09 0.36
CA GLN A 354 -17.26 -12.57 1.72
C GLN A 354 -18.08 -11.27 1.83
N ILE A 355 -17.94 -10.38 0.86
CA ILE A 355 -18.67 -9.11 0.83
C ILE A 355 -20.18 -9.37 0.71
N LYS A 356 -20.58 -10.21 -0.22
CA LYS A 356 -22.00 -10.57 -0.41
C LYS A 356 -22.64 -11.12 0.87
N ASP A 357 -21.90 -11.97 1.57
CA ASP A 357 -22.39 -12.65 2.78
C ASP A 357 -22.65 -11.65 3.92
N THR A 358 -22.02 -10.47 3.91
CA THR A 358 -22.27 -9.44 4.95
C THR A 358 -23.60 -8.73 4.77
N GLY A 359 -24.11 -8.63 3.55
CA GLY A 359 -25.26 -7.78 3.22
C GLY A 359 -24.94 -6.28 3.28
N ALA A 360 -23.68 -5.90 3.46
CA ALA A 360 -23.29 -4.48 3.55
C ALA A 360 -23.51 -3.75 2.24
N LYS A 361 -23.77 -2.45 2.34
CA LYS A 361 -23.91 -1.54 1.19
C LYS A 361 -22.67 -0.69 0.99
N MET A 362 -21.78 -0.65 1.98
CA MET A 362 -20.49 0.05 1.90
C MET A 362 -19.36 -0.85 2.39
N VAL A 363 -18.27 -0.86 1.65
CA VAL A 363 -17.05 -1.62 2.02
C VAL A 363 -15.90 -0.63 2.20
N ILE A 364 -15.28 -0.66 3.38
CA ILE A 364 -14.10 0.16 3.64
C ILE A 364 -12.85 -0.66 3.31
N ALA A 365 -12.01 -0.11 2.46
CA ALA A 365 -10.77 -0.73 2.00
C ALA A 365 -9.59 0.20 2.28
N PRO A 366 -8.88 0.01 3.41
CA PRO A 366 -7.74 0.89 3.78
C PRO A 366 -6.47 0.64 2.97
N CYS A 367 -6.58 0.57 1.65
CA CYS A 367 -5.43 0.38 0.76
C CYS A 367 -5.88 0.66 -0.68
N HIS A 368 -5.11 1.44 -1.42
CA HIS A 368 -5.43 1.86 -2.78
C HIS A 368 -5.76 0.67 -3.69
N ASN A 369 -4.86 -0.32 -3.75
CA ASN A 369 -5.08 -1.48 -4.63
C ASN A 369 -6.29 -2.31 -4.21
N CYS A 370 -6.58 -2.39 -2.91
CA CYS A 370 -7.75 -3.12 -2.42
C CYS A 370 -9.05 -2.41 -2.82
N ARG A 371 -9.08 -1.07 -2.64
CA ARG A 371 -10.27 -0.28 -3.02
C ARG A 371 -10.54 -0.43 -4.51
N ASP A 372 -9.51 -0.25 -5.33
CA ASP A 372 -9.65 -0.33 -6.78
C ASP A 372 -10.08 -1.74 -7.23
N GLN A 373 -9.49 -2.77 -6.65
CA GLN A 373 -9.85 -4.14 -6.99
C GLN A 373 -11.32 -4.43 -6.67
N ILE A 374 -11.77 -4.03 -5.49
CA ILE A 374 -13.16 -4.26 -5.08
C ILE A 374 -14.10 -3.41 -5.96
N MET A 375 -13.81 -2.12 -6.07
CA MET A 375 -14.66 -1.15 -6.76
C MET A 375 -14.74 -1.38 -8.28
N LYS A 376 -13.57 -1.51 -8.92
CA LYS A 376 -13.47 -1.52 -10.38
C LYS A 376 -13.61 -2.93 -10.97
N SER A 377 -13.09 -3.95 -10.27
CA SER A 377 -13.03 -5.32 -10.82
C SER A 377 -14.07 -6.26 -10.23
N LEU A 378 -14.06 -6.44 -8.89
CA LEU A 378 -14.94 -7.43 -8.26
C LEU A 378 -16.41 -7.03 -8.33
N THR A 379 -16.71 -5.74 -8.17
CA THR A 379 -18.07 -5.23 -8.25
C THR A 379 -18.68 -5.53 -9.63
N LYS A 380 -17.93 -5.27 -10.68
CA LYS A 380 -18.36 -5.53 -12.06
C LYS A 380 -18.51 -7.03 -12.32
N GLU A 381 -17.47 -7.80 -12.03
CA GLU A 381 -17.43 -9.23 -12.35
C GLU A 381 -18.44 -10.05 -11.56
N TYR A 382 -18.62 -9.76 -10.27
CA TYR A 382 -19.43 -10.57 -9.37
C TYR A 382 -20.74 -9.93 -8.97
N GLY A 383 -21.10 -8.81 -9.62
CA GLY A 383 -22.39 -8.14 -9.42
C GLY A 383 -22.62 -7.65 -7.99
N LEU A 384 -21.63 -6.97 -7.40
CA LEU A 384 -21.76 -6.44 -6.03
C LEU A 384 -22.55 -5.13 -6.06
N ASP A 385 -23.56 -5.01 -5.20
CA ASP A 385 -24.36 -3.78 -5.05
C ASP A 385 -23.85 -3.01 -3.83
N ILE A 386 -22.68 -2.38 -3.99
CA ILE A 386 -21.94 -1.75 -2.90
C ILE A 386 -21.27 -0.46 -3.37
N GLU A 387 -20.98 0.41 -2.42
CA GLU A 387 -20.02 1.51 -2.55
C GLU A 387 -18.72 1.07 -1.86
N THR A 388 -17.57 1.39 -2.45
CA THR A 388 -16.26 1.07 -1.85
C THR A 388 -15.51 2.37 -1.60
N LYS A 389 -15.07 2.57 -0.36
CA LYS A 389 -14.31 3.77 0.04
C LYS A 389 -12.98 3.38 0.68
N TYR A 390 -11.99 4.27 0.55
CA TYR A 390 -10.82 4.25 1.44
C TYR A 390 -11.25 4.56 2.88
N LEU A 391 -10.48 4.11 3.84
CA LEU A 391 -10.71 4.52 5.24
C LEU A 391 -10.56 6.03 5.40
N TRP A 392 -9.54 6.63 4.77
CA TRP A 392 -9.32 8.07 4.84
C TRP A 392 -10.35 8.87 4.03
N GLU A 393 -10.93 8.30 3.01
CA GLU A 393 -12.08 8.88 2.30
C GLU A 393 -13.29 8.95 3.22
N LEU A 394 -13.59 7.85 3.90
CA LEU A 394 -14.68 7.79 4.88
C LEU A 394 -14.52 8.88 5.95
N VAL A 395 -13.31 9.02 6.49
CA VAL A 395 -13.01 10.04 7.50
C VAL A 395 -13.17 11.44 6.90
N ALA A 396 -12.61 11.68 5.71
CA ALA A 396 -12.67 12.99 5.05
C ALA A 396 -14.12 13.42 4.76
N ASP A 397 -14.96 12.47 4.33
CA ASP A 397 -16.38 12.74 4.05
C ASP A 397 -17.17 13.01 5.34
N SER A 398 -16.69 12.51 6.47
CA SER A 398 -17.35 12.65 7.77
C SER A 398 -16.87 13.87 8.58
N LEU A 399 -15.90 14.64 8.06
CA LEU A 399 -15.32 15.77 8.80
C LEU A 399 -16.34 16.88 9.06
N VAL A 400 -16.31 17.38 10.29
CA VAL A 400 -16.90 18.69 10.64
C VAL A 400 -15.79 19.71 10.38
N VAL A 401 -15.91 20.46 9.29
CA VAL A 401 -14.85 21.36 8.85
C VAL A 401 -14.91 22.67 9.64
N GLU A 402 -13.81 22.99 10.34
CA GLU A 402 -13.60 24.29 10.98
C GLU A 402 -12.55 25.04 10.17
N GLN A 403 -12.93 26.16 9.61
CA GLN A 403 -12.00 26.97 8.81
C GLN A 403 -10.96 27.64 9.73
N TRP A 404 -9.78 27.84 9.17
CA TRP A 404 -8.68 28.55 9.85
C TRP A 404 -9.07 30.02 10.11
N SER A 405 -8.43 30.64 11.08
CA SER A 405 -8.58 32.08 11.35
C SER A 405 -8.03 32.90 10.18
N GLU A 406 -8.45 34.15 10.06
CA GLU A 406 -7.94 35.11 9.07
C GLU A 406 -6.41 35.19 9.14
N GLU A 407 -5.85 35.21 10.34
CA GLU A 407 -4.41 35.29 10.57
C GLU A 407 -3.71 34.03 10.06
N GLU A 408 -4.25 32.84 10.34
CA GLU A 408 -3.71 31.56 9.84
C GLU A 408 -3.77 31.49 8.32
N ILE A 409 -4.88 31.91 7.73
CA ILE A 409 -5.06 31.94 6.27
C ILE A 409 -4.02 32.86 5.63
N GLN A 410 -3.85 34.07 6.15
CA GLN A 410 -2.90 35.04 5.60
C GLN A 410 -1.47 34.53 5.69
N LYS A 411 -1.10 33.94 6.82
CA LYS A 411 0.23 33.35 7.01
C LYS A 411 0.49 32.21 6.01
N ALA A 412 -0.51 31.34 5.83
CA ALA A 412 -0.42 30.21 4.89
C ALA A 412 -0.23 30.71 3.46
N ARG A 413 -0.96 31.75 3.05
CA ARG A 413 -0.83 32.35 1.72
C ARG A 413 0.56 32.95 1.48
N GLU A 414 1.13 33.58 2.50
CA GLU A 414 2.50 34.13 2.42
C GLU A 414 3.53 33.00 2.24
N LEU A 415 3.38 31.91 2.96
CA LEU A 415 4.26 30.74 2.84
C LEU A 415 4.10 30.08 1.47
N ARG A 416 2.87 29.96 0.98
CA ARG A 416 2.56 29.46 -0.36
C ARG A 416 3.26 30.29 -1.44
N ASP A 417 3.11 31.58 -1.38
CA ASP A 417 3.65 32.50 -2.41
C ASP A 417 5.17 32.43 -2.42
N ALA A 418 5.81 32.36 -1.24
CA ALA A 418 7.26 32.18 -1.13
C ALA A 418 7.71 30.84 -1.73
N GLN A 419 6.93 29.77 -1.51
CA GLN A 419 7.22 28.45 -2.08
C GLN A 419 7.12 28.49 -3.61
N TYR A 420 6.07 29.10 -4.15
CA TYR A 420 5.87 29.19 -5.60
C TYR A 420 6.97 30.01 -6.27
N GLU A 421 7.38 31.11 -5.64
CA GLU A 421 8.51 31.91 -6.13
C GLU A 421 9.80 31.09 -6.16
N ARG A 422 10.09 30.37 -5.06
CA ARG A 422 11.27 29.49 -4.96
C ARG A 422 11.27 28.42 -6.06
N ASP A 423 10.12 27.83 -6.34
CA ASP A 423 9.97 26.67 -7.23
C ASP A 423 9.70 27.07 -8.68
N GLY A 424 9.50 28.37 -8.96
CA GLY A 424 9.17 28.86 -10.31
C GLY A 424 7.79 28.40 -10.79
N VAL A 425 6.83 28.26 -9.87
CA VAL A 425 5.45 27.85 -10.19
C VAL A 425 4.61 29.12 -10.42
N GLU A 426 3.97 29.19 -11.59
CA GLU A 426 3.03 30.26 -11.94
C GLU A 426 1.70 29.62 -12.32
N LEU A 427 0.63 30.00 -11.62
CA LEU A 427 -0.73 29.61 -11.97
C LEU A 427 -1.38 30.75 -12.75
N GLU A 428 -2.10 30.42 -13.81
CA GLU A 428 -2.84 31.43 -14.59
C GLU A 428 -3.94 32.01 -13.69
N GLU A 429 -4.00 33.35 -13.68
CA GLU A 429 -5.14 34.05 -13.09
C GLU A 429 -6.31 33.91 -14.06
N GLU A 430 -7.42 33.40 -13.61
CA GLU A 430 -8.63 33.39 -14.41
C GLU A 430 -9.03 34.87 -14.65
N GLU A 431 -9.10 35.27 -15.91
CA GLU A 431 -9.67 36.57 -16.25
C GLU A 431 -11.15 36.54 -15.84
N VAL A 432 -11.52 37.34 -14.85
CA VAL A 432 -12.89 37.48 -14.35
C VAL A 432 -13.75 38.24 -15.38
#